data_7f71bf98da6462ab41dee35de66634dc
#
_entry.id   7f71bf98da6462ab41dee35de66634dc
#
_cell.length_a   1.000
_cell.length_b   1.000
_cell.length_c   1.000
_cell.angle_alpha   90.00
_cell.angle_beta   90.00
_cell.angle_gamma   90.00
#
_symmetry.space_group_name_H-M   'P 1'
#
loop_
_entity.id
_entity.type
_entity.pdbx_description
1 polymer ?
#
loop_
_entity_poly.entity_id
_entity_poly.type
_entity_poly.pdbx_seq_one_letter_code
_entity_poly.pdbx_strand_id
1 'polypeptide(L)'
;MPSSADSAMVIVEDDDHFRETFIDVMSLKGVEVTGARNGDEAIKALKQTRPSVIIMDVQLPDVHGFDLCKRVKRLEGYKDTPVIFVSASSQYSDPRDRAEGMLAGASQFLPKPIAVEKLWAEIEGVMRSLRPS
;
A
#
# COMPACT_ATOMS: atom_id res chain seq x y z
N MET A 1 1.31 17.35 -18.65
CA MET A 1 0.72 17.23 -17.30
C MET A 1 0.64 15.78 -16.92
N PRO A 2 1.15 15.41 -15.76
CA PRO A 2 0.90 14.08 -15.28
C PRO A 2 -0.60 13.92 -15.05
N SER A 3 -1.16 12.81 -15.47
CA SER A 3 -2.55 12.51 -15.17
C SER A 3 -2.69 12.25 -13.68
N SER A 4 -3.88 12.46 -13.13
CA SER A 4 -4.15 12.14 -11.72
C SER A 4 -3.91 10.65 -11.43
N ALA A 5 -4.01 9.79 -12.45
CA ALA A 5 -3.74 8.36 -12.30
C ALA A 5 -2.30 8.06 -11.93
N ASP A 6 -1.34 8.88 -12.41
CA ASP A 6 0.09 8.65 -12.13
C ASP A 6 0.46 8.96 -10.69
N SER A 7 -0.36 9.75 -9.99
CA SER A 7 -0.13 10.13 -8.60
C SER A 7 -1.18 9.58 -7.65
N ALA A 8 -2.02 8.65 -8.11
CA ALA A 8 -3.07 8.08 -7.27
C ALA A 8 -2.55 6.88 -6.49
N MET A 9 -2.95 6.80 -5.23
CA MET A 9 -2.59 5.70 -4.34
C MET A 9 -3.79 5.24 -3.54
N VAL A 10 -3.73 4.01 -3.04
CA VAL A 10 -4.69 3.50 -2.05
C VAL A 10 -3.90 3.10 -0.80
N ILE A 11 -4.38 3.52 0.36
CA ILE A 11 -3.84 3.06 1.64
C ILE A 11 -4.89 2.23 2.36
N VAL A 12 -4.54 1.00 2.71
CA VAL A 12 -5.40 0.06 3.43
C VAL A 12 -4.89 -0.05 4.85
N GLU A 13 -5.57 0.59 5.80
CA GLU A 13 -5.10 0.75 7.16
C GLU A 13 -6.29 1.00 8.08
N ASP A 14 -6.45 0.19 9.13
CA ASP A 14 -7.55 0.35 10.08
C ASP A 14 -7.28 1.41 11.14
N ASP A 15 -6.02 1.79 11.36
CA ASP A 15 -5.68 2.90 12.26
C ASP A 15 -6.07 4.22 11.60
N ASP A 16 -7.13 4.84 12.11
CA ASP A 16 -7.67 6.07 11.52
C ASP A 16 -6.65 7.20 11.52
N HIS A 17 -5.90 7.34 12.62
CA HIS A 17 -4.94 8.45 12.74
C HIS A 17 -3.82 8.33 11.70
N PHE A 18 -3.23 7.14 11.57
CA PHE A 18 -2.16 6.94 10.59
C PHE A 18 -2.69 7.11 9.17
N ARG A 19 -3.84 6.52 8.87
CA ARG A 19 -4.42 6.60 7.53
C ARG A 19 -4.74 8.04 7.14
N GLU A 20 -5.41 8.78 8.03
CA GLU A 20 -5.80 10.16 7.75
C GLU A 20 -4.61 11.09 7.65
N THR A 21 -3.62 10.91 8.52
CA THR A 21 -2.39 11.71 8.47
C THR A 21 -1.66 11.48 7.14
N PHE A 22 -1.57 10.23 6.70
CA PHE A 22 -0.93 9.92 5.42
C PHE A 22 -1.67 10.59 4.26
N ILE A 23 -3.00 10.49 4.24
CA ILE A 23 -3.81 11.09 3.18
C ILE A 23 -3.59 12.62 3.16
N ASP A 24 -3.61 13.26 4.33
CA ASP A 24 -3.46 14.71 4.42
C ASP A 24 -2.09 15.17 3.93
N VAL A 25 -1.03 14.49 4.36
CA VAL A 25 0.33 14.85 3.94
C VAL A 25 0.50 14.67 2.44
N MET A 26 -0.02 13.57 1.91
CA MET A 26 0.06 13.33 0.46
C MET A 26 -0.73 14.36 -0.34
N SER A 27 -1.88 14.78 0.19
CA SER A 27 -2.68 15.83 -0.44
C SER A 27 -1.89 17.14 -0.57
N LEU A 28 -1.10 17.47 0.44
CA LEU A 28 -0.23 18.65 0.39
C LEU A 28 0.84 18.54 -0.70
N LYS A 29 1.19 17.33 -1.09
CA LYS A 29 2.16 17.06 -2.15
C LYS A 29 1.51 16.94 -3.53
N GLY A 30 0.20 17.10 -3.62
CA GLY A 30 -0.53 16.95 -4.86
C GLY A 30 -0.79 15.49 -5.24
N VAL A 31 -0.68 14.58 -4.29
CA VAL A 31 -0.89 13.14 -4.52
C VAL A 31 -2.26 12.76 -3.98
N GLU A 32 -3.09 12.19 -4.82
CA GLU A 32 -4.43 11.75 -4.44
C GLU A 32 -4.37 10.35 -3.82
N VAL A 33 -4.89 10.21 -2.60
CA VAL A 33 -4.90 8.92 -1.88
C VAL A 33 -6.32 8.59 -1.46
N THR A 34 -6.76 7.39 -1.77
CA THR A 34 -8.02 6.85 -1.30
C THR A 34 -7.74 5.93 -0.13
N GLY A 35 -8.42 6.15 0.99
CA GLY A 35 -8.26 5.33 2.19
C GLY A 35 -9.27 4.20 2.25
N ALA A 36 -8.84 3.07 2.78
CA ALA A 36 -9.70 1.93 3.07
C ALA A 36 -9.36 1.42 4.46
N ARG A 37 -10.37 1.09 5.27
CA ARG A 37 -10.17 0.66 6.66
C ARG A 37 -10.05 -0.85 6.79
N ASN A 38 -10.40 -1.57 5.74
CA ASN A 38 -10.44 -3.03 5.77
C ASN A 38 -10.36 -3.57 4.35
N GLY A 39 -10.38 -4.88 4.21
CA GLY A 39 -10.25 -5.53 2.92
C GLY A 39 -11.42 -5.28 1.98
N ASP A 40 -12.65 -5.25 2.50
CA ASP A 40 -13.83 -4.98 1.67
C ASP A 40 -13.77 -3.59 1.07
N GLU A 41 -13.42 -2.59 1.88
CA GLU A 41 -13.25 -1.22 1.38
C GLU A 41 -12.11 -1.12 0.38
N ALA A 42 -11.04 -1.88 0.62
CA ALA A 42 -9.91 -1.90 -0.31
C ALA A 42 -10.32 -2.37 -1.69
N ILE A 43 -11.05 -3.48 -1.76
CA ILE A 43 -11.50 -4.02 -3.06
C ILE A 43 -12.42 -3.02 -3.76
N LYS A 44 -13.33 -2.38 -3.02
CA LYS A 44 -14.20 -1.35 -3.59
C LYS A 44 -13.40 -0.18 -4.16
N ALA A 45 -12.41 0.30 -3.38
CA ALA A 45 -11.56 1.40 -3.81
C ALA A 45 -10.79 1.04 -5.09
N LEU A 46 -10.27 -0.18 -5.16
CA LEU A 46 -9.51 -0.63 -6.32
C LEU A 46 -10.36 -0.78 -7.58
N LYS A 47 -11.65 -1.04 -7.42
CA LYS A 47 -12.58 -1.09 -8.56
C LYS A 47 -12.98 0.30 -9.05
N GLN A 48 -12.91 1.29 -8.18
CA GLN A 48 -13.33 2.66 -8.51
C GLN A 48 -12.17 3.55 -8.93
N THR A 49 -10.94 3.20 -8.55
CA THR A 49 -9.74 3.97 -8.85
C THR A 49 -8.74 3.08 -9.58
N ARG A 50 -7.64 3.66 -10.01
CA ARG A 50 -6.54 2.91 -10.65
C ARG A 50 -5.23 3.39 -10.05
N PRO A 51 -4.96 3.03 -8.79
CA PRO A 51 -3.74 3.51 -8.13
C PRO A 51 -2.48 2.92 -8.75
N SER A 52 -1.41 3.69 -8.70
CA SER A 52 -0.09 3.26 -9.14
C SER A 52 0.64 2.46 -8.07
N VAL A 53 0.20 2.57 -6.81
CA VAL A 53 0.81 1.86 -5.69
C VAL A 53 -0.23 1.67 -4.59
N ILE A 54 -0.13 0.58 -3.86
CA ILE A 54 -1.02 0.25 -2.76
C ILE A 54 -0.17 0.11 -1.49
N ILE A 55 -0.53 0.84 -0.44
CA ILE A 55 0.08 0.70 0.88
C ILE A 55 -0.90 -0.10 1.73
N MET A 56 -0.43 -1.15 2.39
CA MET A 56 -1.31 -2.10 3.06
C MET A 56 -0.76 -2.55 4.40
N ASP A 57 -1.59 -2.47 5.44
CA ASP A 57 -1.27 -3.08 6.72
C ASP A 57 -1.38 -4.60 6.59
N VAL A 58 -0.54 -5.32 7.29
CA VAL A 58 -0.56 -6.78 7.31
C VAL A 58 -1.77 -7.28 8.10
N GLN A 59 -2.11 -6.63 9.22
CA GLN A 59 -3.25 -7.05 10.04
C GLN A 59 -4.43 -6.13 9.84
N LEU A 60 -5.44 -6.63 9.13
CA LEU A 60 -6.68 -5.91 8.90
C LEU A 60 -7.81 -6.61 9.67
N PRO A 61 -8.91 -5.90 9.99
CA PRO A 61 -9.95 -6.49 10.84
C PRO A 61 -10.71 -7.65 10.20
N ASP A 62 -10.78 -7.70 8.88
CA ASP A 62 -11.60 -8.70 8.17
C ASP A 62 -10.79 -9.72 7.38
N VAL A 63 -9.50 -9.45 7.14
CA VAL A 63 -8.68 -10.33 6.32
C VAL A 63 -7.20 -10.10 6.65
N HIS A 64 -6.39 -11.13 6.52
CA HIS A 64 -4.94 -10.96 6.64
C HIS A 64 -4.41 -10.26 5.39
N GLY A 65 -3.51 -9.29 5.56
CA GLY A 65 -3.00 -8.50 4.45
C GLY A 65 -2.37 -9.33 3.34
N PHE A 66 -1.68 -10.43 3.68
CA PHE A 66 -1.09 -11.29 2.65
C PHE A 66 -2.17 -11.91 1.76
N ASP A 67 -3.27 -12.36 2.35
CA ASP A 67 -4.38 -12.93 1.59
C ASP A 67 -5.05 -11.85 0.73
N LEU A 68 -5.21 -10.66 1.27
CA LEU A 68 -5.75 -9.55 0.49
C LEU A 68 -4.84 -9.21 -0.69
N CYS A 69 -3.53 -9.19 -0.47
CA CYS A 69 -2.57 -8.91 -1.54
C CYS A 69 -2.70 -9.95 -2.67
N LYS A 70 -2.82 -11.23 -2.31
CA LYS A 70 -3.02 -12.28 -3.32
C LYS A 70 -4.29 -12.05 -4.13
N ARG A 71 -5.39 -11.65 -3.46
CA ARG A 71 -6.64 -11.32 -4.14
C ARG A 71 -6.47 -10.13 -5.07
N VAL A 72 -5.80 -9.09 -4.60
CA VAL A 72 -5.54 -7.89 -5.40
C VAL A 72 -4.78 -8.24 -6.67
N LYS A 73 -3.75 -9.08 -6.56
CA LYS A 73 -2.94 -9.46 -7.72
C LYS A 73 -3.72 -10.24 -8.77
N ARG A 74 -4.87 -10.81 -8.40
CA ARG A 74 -5.75 -11.51 -9.33
C ARG A 74 -6.81 -10.60 -9.96
N LEU A 75 -6.97 -9.38 -9.45
CA LEU A 75 -7.89 -8.43 -10.06
C LEU A 75 -7.32 -7.94 -11.39
N GLU A 76 -8.21 -7.73 -12.34
CA GLU A 76 -7.82 -7.26 -13.67
C GLU A 76 -7.09 -5.92 -13.57
N GLY A 77 -5.89 -5.87 -14.13
CA GLY A 77 -5.09 -4.66 -14.16
C GLY A 77 -4.18 -4.45 -12.96
N TYR A 78 -4.19 -5.36 -11.98
CA TYR A 78 -3.41 -5.18 -10.74
C TYR A 78 -2.24 -6.14 -10.59
N LYS A 79 -2.01 -7.01 -11.54
CA LYS A 79 -0.93 -8.00 -11.45
C LYS A 79 0.43 -7.37 -11.16
N ASP A 80 0.72 -6.24 -11.79
CA ASP A 80 2.03 -5.59 -11.70
C ASP A 80 2.02 -4.35 -10.80
N THR A 81 0.88 -4.02 -10.18
CA THR A 81 0.80 -2.88 -9.29
C THR A 81 1.56 -3.17 -8.00
N PRO A 82 2.53 -2.32 -7.61
CA PRO A 82 3.30 -2.59 -6.40
C PRO A 82 2.45 -2.47 -5.14
N VAL A 83 2.70 -3.39 -4.20
CA VAL A 83 2.08 -3.38 -2.88
C VAL A 83 3.20 -3.23 -1.85
N ILE A 84 3.08 -2.22 -0.99
CA ILE A 84 4.02 -1.98 0.09
C ILE A 84 3.33 -2.32 1.40
N PHE A 85 3.81 -3.34 2.09
CA PHE A 85 3.28 -3.68 3.42
C PHE A 85 3.93 -2.81 4.48
N VAL A 86 3.10 -2.37 5.44
CA VAL A 86 3.57 -1.70 6.65
C VAL A 86 3.01 -2.48 7.82
N SER A 87 3.87 -2.96 8.70
CA SER A 87 3.42 -3.84 9.78
C SER A 87 4.08 -3.50 11.11
N ALA A 88 3.47 -3.96 12.20
CA ALA A 88 4.05 -3.83 13.52
C ALA A 88 5.43 -4.50 13.55
N SER A 89 6.33 -3.94 14.36
CA SER A 89 7.72 -4.38 14.39
C SER A 89 7.89 -5.87 14.72
N SER A 90 6.99 -6.44 15.52
CA SER A 90 7.04 -7.85 15.85
C SER A 90 6.86 -8.76 14.64
N GLN A 91 6.01 -8.36 13.70
CA GLN A 91 5.82 -9.10 12.45
C GLN A 91 6.94 -8.83 11.45
N TYR A 92 7.40 -7.58 11.41
CA TYR A 92 8.49 -7.21 10.51
C TYR A 92 9.77 -7.97 10.80
N SER A 93 10.05 -8.25 12.08
CA SER A 93 11.29 -8.91 12.47
C SER A 93 11.31 -10.42 12.24
N ASP A 94 10.15 -11.05 11.95
CA ASP A 94 10.11 -12.48 11.68
C ASP A 94 10.42 -12.74 10.20
N PRO A 95 11.54 -13.43 9.90
CA PRO A 95 11.92 -13.71 8.50
C PRO A 95 10.86 -14.49 7.73
N ARG A 96 10.10 -15.36 8.40
CA ARG A 96 9.04 -16.14 7.74
C ARG A 96 7.91 -15.24 7.29
N ASP A 97 7.50 -14.30 8.13
CA ASP A 97 6.43 -13.37 7.78
C ASP A 97 6.85 -12.50 6.60
N ARG A 98 8.09 -12.01 6.60
CA ARG A 98 8.58 -11.22 5.47
C ARG A 98 8.63 -12.04 4.18
N ALA A 99 9.07 -13.29 4.27
CA ALA A 99 9.11 -14.18 3.12
C ALA A 99 7.71 -14.43 2.57
N GLU A 100 6.72 -14.67 3.45
CA GLU A 100 5.34 -14.86 3.04
C GLU A 100 4.78 -13.61 2.36
N GLY A 101 5.10 -12.43 2.89
CA GLY A 101 4.68 -11.16 2.29
C GLY A 101 5.22 -11.01 0.88
N MET A 102 6.49 -11.29 0.69
CA MET A 102 7.11 -11.21 -0.64
C MET A 102 6.51 -12.23 -1.59
N LEU A 103 6.24 -13.45 -1.12
CA LEU A 103 5.58 -14.47 -1.94
C LEU A 103 4.14 -14.10 -2.28
N ALA A 104 3.48 -13.32 -1.43
CA ALA A 104 2.13 -12.82 -1.71
C ALA A 104 2.14 -11.73 -2.79
N GLY A 105 3.29 -11.20 -3.13
CA GLY A 105 3.45 -10.22 -4.20
C GLY A 105 3.88 -8.83 -3.73
N ALA A 106 4.38 -8.69 -2.49
CA ALA A 106 4.83 -7.40 -1.99
C ALA A 106 6.07 -6.91 -2.71
N SER A 107 6.13 -5.59 -2.94
CA SER A 107 7.33 -4.93 -3.46
C SER A 107 8.26 -4.50 -2.32
N GLN A 108 7.68 -4.17 -1.16
CA GLN A 108 8.41 -3.74 0.02
C GLN A 108 7.66 -4.19 1.27
N PHE A 109 8.40 -4.32 2.37
CA PHE A 109 7.84 -4.68 3.67
C PHE A 109 8.52 -3.78 4.70
N LEU A 110 7.77 -2.83 5.27
CA LEU A 110 8.31 -1.79 6.13
C LEU A 110 7.77 -1.91 7.56
N PRO A 111 8.57 -1.57 8.56
CA PRO A 111 8.14 -1.67 9.96
C PRO A 111 7.38 -0.43 10.42
N LYS A 112 6.45 -0.61 11.34
CA LYS A 112 5.85 0.47 12.12
C LYS A 112 6.59 0.57 13.46
N PRO A 113 6.71 1.75 14.03
CA PRO A 113 6.24 3.03 13.51
C PRO A 113 7.13 3.54 12.39
N ILE A 114 6.52 4.25 11.44
CA ILE A 114 7.24 4.84 10.33
C ILE A 114 6.71 6.26 10.10
N ALA A 115 7.61 7.23 9.99
CA ALA A 115 7.22 8.60 9.68
C ALA A 115 6.70 8.67 8.25
N VAL A 116 5.68 9.51 8.03
CA VAL A 116 5.06 9.64 6.71
C VAL A 116 6.08 10.03 5.64
N GLU A 117 7.02 10.92 5.96
CA GLU A 117 8.04 11.33 5.00
C GLU A 117 8.99 10.18 4.64
N LYS A 118 9.29 9.30 5.60
CA LYS A 118 10.09 8.10 5.34
C LYS A 118 9.33 7.12 4.44
N LEU A 119 8.04 6.93 4.74
CA LEU A 119 7.19 6.09 3.92
C LEU A 119 7.11 6.63 2.48
N TRP A 120 6.94 7.95 2.35
CA TRP A 120 6.90 8.59 1.04
C TRP A 120 8.19 8.34 0.24
N ALA A 121 9.36 8.45 0.90
CA ALA A 121 10.64 8.18 0.25
C ALA A 121 10.71 6.75 -0.28
N GLU A 122 10.21 5.78 0.50
CA GLU A 122 10.19 4.38 0.07
C GLU A 122 9.22 4.17 -1.11
N ILE A 123 8.06 4.83 -1.08
CA ILE A 123 7.10 4.78 -2.18
C ILE A 123 7.72 5.32 -3.46
N GLU A 124 8.39 6.46 -3.38
CA GLU A 124 9.06 7.05 -4.53
C GLU A 124 10.14 6.12 -5.10
N GLY A 125 10.87 5.45 -4.23
CA GLY A 125 11.89 4.49 -4.64
C GLY A 125 11.29 3.33 -5.41
N VAL A 126 10.19 2.79 -4.94
CA VAL A 126 9.49 1.69 -5.62
C VAL A 126 8.98 2.16 -6.97
N MET A 127 8.36 3.33 -7.02
CA MET A 127 7.79 3.85 -8.28
C MET A 127 8.88 4.12 -9.31
N ARG A 128 10.02 4.65 -8.89
CA ARG A 128 11.15 4.89 -9.81
C ARG A 128 11.70 3.58 -10.39
N SER A 129 11.77 2.54 -9.59
CA SER A 129 12.32 1.25 -10.04
C SER A 129 11.44 0.56 -11.10
N LEU A 130 10.18 0.96 -11.20
CA LEU A 130 9.24 0.40 -12.17
C LEU A 130 9.19 1.16 -13.48
N ARG A 131 9.82 2.34 -13.55
CA ARG A 131 9.83 3.12 -14.77
C ARG A 131 10.85 2.54 -15.75
N PRO A 132 10.50 2.44 -17.02
CA PRO A 132 11.49 2.05 -18.03
C PRO A 132 12.61 3.10 -18.08
N SER A 133 13.81 2.63 -18.18
CA SER A 133 14.99 3.49 -18.25
C SER A 133 15.10 4.18 -19.62
#